data_a9e66f249f1d8c22e69de3efda1b9915
#
_entry.id   a9e66f249f1d8c22e69de3efda1b9915
#
_cell.length_a   1.000
_cell.length_b   1.000
_cell.length_c   1.000
_cell.angle_alpha   90.00
_cell.angle_beta   90.00
_cell.angle_gamma   90.00
#
_symmetry.space_group_name_H-M   'P 1'
#
loop_
_entity.id
_entity.type
_entity.pdbx_description
1 polymer ?
#
loop_
_entity_poly.entity_id
_entity_poly.type
_entity_poly.pdbx_seq_one_letter_code
_entity_poly.pdbx_strand_id
1 'polypeptide(L)'
;MSVELNGIAHIQLTVYDPRCVPFWEKLCHFLEMRTLIKSDEIVYCIGSRTGILVRADPEARSRGPFDQQRAGLHHFCFRARERADVDAVHRFVADELGGKIVHPPEDAPHFAPGYYSVLFEDPDAIRVEVNHVPGKGHLGAEGRLGPGGEGPADRYGEGGLTGGRGRR
;
A
#
# COMPACT_ATOMS: atom_id res chain seq x y z
N MET A 1 -25.31 -18.77 2.98
CA MET A 1 -24.22 -19.17 3.90
C MET A 1 -23.14 -18.10 3.75
N SER A 2 -22.70 -17.46 4.82
CA SER A 2 -21.64 -16.43 4.80
C SER A 2 -20.42 -16.96 5.56
N VAL A 3 -19.23 -16.44 5.24
CA VAL A 3 -17.98 -16.76 5.93
C VAL A 3 -17.40 -15.49 6.48
N GLU A 4 -17.04 -15.48 7.75
CA GLU A 4 -16.34 -14.38 8.39
C GLU A 4 -14.82 -14.54 8.22
N LEU A 5 -14.13 -13.46 7.84
CA LEU A 5 -12.69 -13.44 7.60
C LEU A 5 -12.01 -12.49 8.60
N ASN A 6 -10.79 -12.83 8.99
CA ASN A 6 -9.95 -12.00 9.85
C ASN A 6 -9.06 -10.99 9.07
N GLY A 7 -9.24 -10.87 7.76
CA GLY A 7 -8.46 -10.00 6.88
C GLY A 7 -7.57 -10.75 5.90
N ILE A 8 -6.52 -10.09 5.43
CA ILE A 8 -5.56 -10.65 4.48
C ILE A 8 -4.40 -11.27 5.27
N ALA A 9 -4.17 -12.59 5.09
CA ALA A 9 -3.09 -13.30 5.79
C ALA A 9 -1.70 -12.88 5.27
N HIS A 10 -1.54 -12.79 3.94
CA HIS A 10 -0.31 -12.30 3.31
C HIS A 10 -0.56 -11.78 1.90
N ILE A 11 0.38 -10.97 1.42
CA ILE A 11 0.52 -10.53 0.03
C ILE A 11 1.85 -11.08 -0.47
N GLN A 12 1.85 -11.71 -1.65
CA GLN A 12 3.06 -12.17 -2.31
C GLN A 12 3.33 -11.31 -3.54
N LEU A 13 4.54 -10.79 -3.63
CA LEU A 13 5.05 -9.99 -4.73
C LEU A 13 6.14 -10.76 -5.47
N THR A 14 6.05 -10.78 -6.79
CA THR A 14 7.15 -11.22 -7.64
C THR A 14 7.83 -9.99 -8.23
N VAL A 15 9.13 -9.87 -8.02
CA VAL A 15 9.95 -8.75 -8.47
C VAL A 15 11.06 -9.25 -9.36
N TYR A 16 11.52 -8.44 -10.31
CA TYR A 16 12.66 -8.79 -11.17
C TYR A 16 13.97 -8.15 -10.71
N ASP A 17 13.89 -7.00 -10.04
CA ASP A 17 15.06 -6.31 -9.51
C ASP A 17 15.41 -6.87 -8.12
N PRO A 18 16.57 -7.50 -7.95
CA PRO A 18 16.98 -8.05 -6.66
C PRO A 18 17.09 -6.97 -5.56
N ARG A 19 17.21 -5.69 -5.91
CA ARG A 19 17.19 -4.59 -4.94
C ARG A 19 15.85 -4.47 -4.20
N CYS A 20 14.77 -5.02 -4.75
CA CYS A 20 13.49 -5.08 -4.07
C CYS A 20 13.54 -5.90 -2.78
N VAL A 21 14.32 -6.99 -2.73
CA VAL A 21 14.40 -7.84 -1.54
C VAL A 21 14.89 -7.07 -0.30
N PRO A 22 16.06 -6.41 -0.32
CA PRO A 22 16.50 -5.60 0.82
C PRO A 22 15.65 -4.34 1.04
N PHE A 23 15.07 -3.75 0.00
CA PHE A 23 14.13 -2.65 0.13
C PHE A 23 12.92 -3.05 0.98
N TRP A 24 12.28 -4.16 0.64
CA TRP A 24 11.11 -4.65 1.34
C TRP A 24 11.44 -5.13 2.77
N GLU A 25 12.60 -5.75 2.98
CA GLU A 25 13.01 -6.12 4.34
C GLU A 25 13.10 -4.89 5.24
N LYS A 26 13.82 -3.85 4.80
CA LYS A 26 13.97 -2.60 5.55
C LYS A 26 12.63 -1.90 5.78
N LEU A 27 11.79 -1.81 4.75
CA LEU A 27 10.46 -1.23 4.88
C LEU A 27 9.61 -2.00 5.89
N CYS A 28 9.55 -3.32 5.79
CA CYS A 28 8.81 -4.16 6.73
C CYS A 28 9.31 -3.99 8.16
N HIS A 29 10.62 -3.95 8.38
CA HIS A 29 11.20 -3.71 9.73
C HIS A 29 10.82 -2.33 10.26
N PHE A 30 10.84 -1.31 9.42
CA PHE A 30 10.40 0.04 9.80
C PHE A 30 8.90 0.06 10.17
N LEU A 31 8.09 -0.80 9.55
CA LEU A 31 6.67 -1.01 9.86
C LEU A 31 6.44 -2.00 11.03
N GLU A 32 7.46 -2.26 11.85
CA GLU A 32 7.42 -3.18 13.01
C GLU A 32 7.07 -4.64 12.67
N MET A 33 7.28 -5.04 11.41
CA MET A 33 7.19 -6.44 11.00
C MET A 33 8.53 -7.14 11.23
N ARG A 34 8.51 -8.44 11.45
CA ARG A 34 9.72 -9.26 11.64
C ARG A 34 9.94 -10.21 10.48
N THR A 35 11.18 -10.42 10.08
CA THR A 35 11.55 -11.40 9.07
C THR A 35 11.35 -12.83 9.59
N LEU A 36 10.65 -13.63 8.79
CA LEU A 36 10.43 -15.05 9.04
C LEU A 36 11.28 -15.93 8.11
N ILE A 37 11.43 -15.53 6.85
CA ILE A 37 12.25 -16.22 5.84
C ILE A 37 13.10 -15.16 5.14
N LYS A 38 14.37 -15.49 4.87
CA LYS A 38 15.30 -14.63 4.15
C LYS A 38 16.32 -15.44 3.35
N SER A 39 16.56 -15.00 2.12
CA SER A 39 17.70 -15.33 1.27
C SER A 39 18.02 -14.14 0.37
N ASP A 40 18.95 -14.30 -0.55
CA ASP A 40 19.25 -13.23 -1.52
C ASP A 40 18.11 -12.98 -2.51
N GLU A 41 17.22 -13.96 -2.69
CA GLU A 41 16.11 -13.90 -3.64
C GLU A 41 14.73 -13.77 -3.00
N ILE A 42 14.65 -13.93 -1.67
CA ILE A 42 13.36 -13.96 -0.99
C ILE A 42 13.43 -13.30 0.38
N VAL A 43 12.39 -12.55 0.72
CA VAL A 43 12.11 -12.11 2.09
C VAL A 43 10.64 -12.30 2.41
N TYR A 44 10.37 -12.85 3.58
CA TYR A 44 9.03 -12.95 4.13
C TYR A 44 8.99 -12.31 5.51
N CYS A 45 8.27 -11.22 5.62
CA CYS A 45 8.06 -10.50 6.87
C CYS A 45 6.61 -10.63 7.33
N ILE A 46 6.41 -10.76 8.64
CA ILE A 46 5.08 -10.86 9.26
C ILE A 46 4.94 -9.84 10.38
N GLY A 47 3.77 -9.24 10.49
CA GLY A 47 3.39 -8.28 11.53
C GLY A 47 1.99 -7.74 11.28
N SER A 48 1.43 -7.04 12.25
CA SER A 48 0.11 -6.38 12.11
C SER A 48 -1.00 -7.27 11.52
N ARG A 49 -0.95 -8.56 11.82
CA ARG A 49 -1.87 -9.62 11.33
C ARG A 49 -1.82 -9.86 9.82
N THR A 50 -0.75 -9.46 9.16
CA THR A 50 -0.52 -9.74 7.74
C THR A 50 0.94 -10.14 7.51
N GLY A 51 1.24 -10.62 6.32
CA GLY A 51 2.59 -10.92 5.87
C GLY A 51 2.86 -10.32 4.50
N ILE A 52 4.12 -9.94 4.26
CA ILE A 52 4.62 -9.52 2.96
C ILE A 52 5.72 -10.49 2.56
N LEU A 53 5.46 -11.25 1.52
CA LEU A 53 6.41 -12.15 0.88
C LEU A 53 6.87 -11.52 -0.44
N VAL A 54 8.15 -11.31 -0.58
CA VAL A 54 8.76 -10.78 -1.81
C VAL A 54 9.74 -11.82 -2.35
N ARG A 55 9.60 -12.14 -3.62
CA ARG A 55 10.48 -13.09 -4.31
C ARG A 55 11.01 -12.46 -5.59
N ALA A 56 12.34 -12.36 -5.69
CA ALA A 56 13.00 -12.00 -6.93
C ALA A 56 12.96 -13.18 -7.89
N ASP A 57 12.48 -12.93 -9.12
CA ASP A 57 12.45 -13.89 -10.22
C ASP A 57 13.09 -13.26 -11.44
N PRO A 58 14.31 -13.69 -11.81
CA PRO A 58 15.01 -13.16 -13.00
C PRO A 58 14.20 -13.29 -14.29
N GLU A 59 13.33 -14.29 -14.41
CA GLU A 59 12.47 -14.45 -15.58
C GLU A 59 11.34 -13.43 -15.66
N ALA A 60 10.94 -12.84 -14.51
CA ALA A 60 9.97 -11.76 -14.49
C ALA A 60 10.44 -10.54 -15.28
N ARG A 61 11.76 -10.36 -15.44
CA ARG A 61 12.35 -9.27 -16.20
C ARG A 61 11.89 -9.23 -17.66
N SER A 62 11.65 -10.39 -18.28
CA SER A 62 11.14 -10.47 -19.63
C SER A 62 9.74 -9.90 -19.80
N ARG A 63 9.00 -9.73 -18.70
CA ARG A 63 7.63 -9.20 -18.67
C ARG A 63 7.55 -7.70 -18.43
N GLY A 64 8.70 -7.06 -18.19
CA GLY A 64 8.82 -5.64 -17.88
C GLY A 64 8.45 -5.29 -16.45
N PRO A 65 8.59 -4.00 -16.07
CA PRO A 65 8.24 -3.51 -14.74
C PRO A 65 6.73 -3.61 -14.49
N PHE A 66 6.37 -3.48 -13.23
CA PHE A 66 4.96 -3.41 -12.83
C PHE A 66 4.26 -2.21 -13.50
N ASP A 67 3.05 -2.44 -13.97
CA ASP A 67 2.25 -1.43 -14.66
C ASP A 67 0.84 -1.37 -14.04
N GLN A 68 0.55 -0.30 -13.32
CA GLN A 68 -0.73 -0.06 -12.66
C GLN A 68 -1.90 0.13 -13.63
N GLN A 69 -1.62 0.35 -14.91
CA GLN A 69 -2.65 0.53 -15.94
C GLN A 69 -3.14 -0.81 -16.50
N ARG A 70 -2.45 -1.89 -16.19
CA ARG A 70 -2.89 -3.25 -16.55
C ARG A 70 -3.96 -3.74 -15.57
N ALA A 71 -4.87 -4.57 -16.06
CA ALA A 71 -5.84 -5.25 -15.20
C ALA A 71 -5.10 -6.08 -14.13
N GLY A 72 -5.40 -5.82 -12.86
CA GLY A 72 -4.73 -6.46 -11.72
C GLY A 72 -4.65 -5.54 -10.52
N LEU A 73 -3.56 -5.65 -9.77
CA LEU A 73 -3.31 -4.79 -8.62
C LEU A 73 -2.92 -3.38 -9.09
N HIS A 74 -3.58 -2.35 -8.57
CA HIS A 74 -3.12 -0.96 -8.75
C HIS A 74 -2.11 -0.57 -7.68
N HIS A 75 -2.46 -0.77 -6.42
CA HIS A 75 -1.62 -0.61 -5.23
C HIS A 75 -2.25 -1.37 -4.06
N PHE A 76 -1.53 -1.50 -2.98
CA PHE A 76 -2.11 -1.90 -1.70
C PHE A 76 -1.71 -0.88 -0.62
N CYS A 77 -2.53 -0.80 0.43
CA CYS A 77 -2.41 0.25 1.42
C CYS A 77 -2.24 -0.34 2.82
N PHE A 78 -1.20 0.11 3.54
CA PHE A 78 -1.05 -0.10 4.97
C PHE A 78 -1.77 0.99 5.74
N ARG A 79 -2.35 0.64 6.87
CA ARG A 79 -3.00 1.59 7.75
C ARG A 79 -2.09 1.97 8.91
N ALA A 80 -1.70 3.24 8.96
CA ALA A 80 -0.97 3.84 10.06
C ALA A 80 -1.92 4.13 11.25
N ARG A 81 -1.37 4.16 12.47
CA ARG A 81 -2.11 4.52 13.68
C ARG A 81 -2.30 6.01 13.79
N GLU A 82 -1.25 6.74 13.47
CA GLU A 82 -1.22 8.19 13.61
C GLU A 82 -0.81 8.86 12.29
N ARG A 83 -1.20 10.10 12.12
CA ARG A 83 -0.81 10.93 10.99
C ARG A 83 0.73 11.08 10.89
N ALA A 84 1.38 11.23 12.03
CA ALA A 84 2.84 11.32 12.11
C ALA A 84 3.58 10.07 11.60
N ASP A 85 2.94 8.90 11.66
CA ASP A 85 3.52 7.66 11.11
C ASP A 85 3.61 7.74 9.57
N VAL A 86 2.61 8.35 8.91
CA VAL A 86 2.62 8.57 7.45
C VAL A 86 3.80 9.47 7.07
N ASP A 87 4.03 10.55 7.82
CA ASP A 87 5.18 11.44 7.60
C ASP A 87 6.50 10.73 7.86
N ALA A 88 6.56 9.84 8.86
CA ALA A 88 7.75 9.06 9.17
C ALA A 88 8.07 8.07 8.04
N VAL A 89 7.07 7.38 7.50
CA VAL A 89 7.24 6.48 6.34
C VAL A 89 7.72 7.26 5.13
N HIS A 90 7.15 8.42 4.85
CA HIS A 90 7.60 9.27 3.74
C HIS A 90 9.10 9.58 3.83
N ARG A 91 9.57 10.08 4.97
CA ARG A 91 10.98 10.39 5.18
C ARG A 91 11.87 9.14 5.03
N PHE A 92 11.46 8.05 5.66
CA PHE A 92 12.23 6.81 5.59
C PHE A 92 12.36 6.28 4.16
N VAL A 93 11.28 6.29 3.40
CA VAL A 93 11.28 5.83 2.00
C VAL A 93 12.13 6.75 1.12
N ALA A 94 11.99 8.06 1.28
CA ALA A 94 12.73 9.02 0.47
C ALA A 94 14.23 9.05 0.81
N ASP A 95 14.57 9.10 2.09
CA ASP A 95 15.93 9.41 2.55
C ASP A 95 16.79 8.15 2.71
N GLU A 96 16.18 7.02 3.13
CA GLU A 96 16.94 5.81 3.47
C GLU A 96 16.75 4.66 2.48
N LEU A 97 15.56 4.52 1.87
CA LEU A 97 15.30 3.46 0.90
C LEU A 97 15.54 3.89 -0.54
N GLY A 98 15.55 5.20 -0.83
CA GLY A 98 15.61 5.71 -2.20
C GLY A 98 14.39 5.31 -3.04
N GLY A 99 13.24 5.08 -2.40
CA GLY A 99 11.99 4.78 -3.08
C GLY A 99 11.44 6.01 -3.79
N LYS A 100 10.72 5.78 -4.89
CA LYS A 100 10.13 6.87 -5.65
C LYS A 100 8.83 7.34 -5.00
N ILE A 101 8.77 8.57 -4.54
CA ILE A 101 7.53 9.17 -4.05
C ILE A 101 6.64 9.54 -5.23
N VAL A 102 5.44 8.98 -5.27
CA VAL A 102 4.40 9.28 -6.30
C VAL A 102 3.54 10.44 -5.83
N HIS A 103 3.03 10.36 -4.58
CA HIS A 103 2.34 11.44 -3.89
C HIS A 103 2.96 11.62 -2.51
N PRO A 104 3.48 12.82 -2.19
CA PRO A 104 3.93 13.11 -0.84
C PRO A 104 2.74 13.09 0.13
N PRO A 105 2.98 13.12 1.45
CA PRO A 105 1.90 13.13 2.42
C PRO A 105 0.92 14.28 2.16
N GLU A 106 -0.35 13.94 1.94
CA GLU A 106 -1.40 14.89 1.62
C GLU A 106 -2.76 14.50 2.21
N ASP A 107 -3.60 15.50 2.46
CA ASP A 107 -4.97 15.29 2.89
C ASP A 107 -5.86 14.94 1.68
N ALA A 108 -6.63 13.87 1.82
CA ALA A 108 -7.56 13.42 0.80
C ALA A 108 -8.98 13.23 1.38
N PRO A 109 -9.64 14.32 1.82
CA PRO A 109 -10.93 14.26 2.52
C PRO A 109 -12.06 13.71 1.65
N HIS A 110 -11.88 13.65 0.33
CA HIS A 110 -12.82 13.04 -0.59
C HIS A 110 -12.90 11.51 -0.44
N PHE A 111 -11.87 10.85 0.12
CA PHE A 111 -11.94 9.42 0.46
C PHE A 111 -12.60 9.19 1.81
N ALA A 112 -12.19 9.95 2.84
CA ALA A 112 -12.79 9.92 4.16
C ALA A 112 -12.38 11.18 4.94
N PRO A 113 -13.17 11.61 5.96
CA PRO A 113 -12.77 12.70 6.85
C PRO A 113 -11.44 12.38 7.53
N GLY A 114 -10.47 13.29 7.40
CA GLY A 114 -9.14 13.13 7.98
C GLY A 114 -8.28 12.05 7.31
N TYR A 115 -8.64 11.60 6.10
CA TYR A 115 -7.79 10.73 5.29
C TYR A 115 -6.49 11.47 4.95
N TYR A 116 -5.36 10.87 5.27
CA TYR A 116 -4.03 11.39 5.04
C TYR A 116 -3.12 10.26 4.60
N SER A 117 -2.44 10.40 3.49
CA SER A 117 -1.64 9.30 2.95
C SER A 117 -0.41 9.75 2.19
N VAL A 118 0.53 8.82 2.04
CA VAL A 118 1.67 8.85 1.14
C VAL A 118 1.59 7.68 0.17
N LEU A 119 1.91 7.92 -1.10
CA LEU A 119 2.01 6.88 -2.13
C LEU A 119 3.42 6.86 -2.71
N PHE A 120 4.04 5.69 -2.75
CA PHE A 120 5.39 5.50 -3.26
C PHE A 120 5.53 4.20 -4.06
N GLU A 121 6.64 4.06 -4.77
CA GLU A 121 6.99 2.89 -5.58
C GLU A 121 8.28 2.25 -5.04
N ASP A 122 8.31 0.92 -5.07
CA ASP A 122 9.54 0.15 -4.89
C ASP A 122 10.42 0.20 -6.16
N PRO A 123 11.61 -0.44 -6.20
CA PRO A 123 12.47 -0.42 -7.39
C PRO A 123 11.85 -1.01 -8.66
N ASP A 124 10.83 -1.84 -8.55
CA ASP A 124 10.08 -2.41 -9.68
C ASP A 124 8.78 -1.66 -10.01
N ALA A 125 8.61 -0.46 -9.45
CA ALA A 125 7.43 0.37 -9.60
C ALA A 125 6.14 -0.22 -8.98
N ILE A 126 6.24 -1.19 -8.07
CA ILE A 126 5.10 -1.66 -7.31
C ILE A 126 4.68 -0.56 -6.32
N ARG A 127 3.41 -0.16 -6.40
CA ARG A 127 2.88 0.94 -5.59
C ARG A 127 2.41 0.49 -4.23
N VAL A 128 2.83 1.26 -3.25
CA VAL A 128 2.44 1.11 -1.84
C VAL A 128 1.90 2.43 -1.32
N GLU A 129 0.76 2.37 -0.70
CA GLU A 129 0.19 3.48 0.05
C GLU A 129 0.34 3.21 1.55
N VAL A 130 0.56 4.27 2.32
CA VAL A 130 0.38 4.24 3.77
C VAL A 130 -0.58 5.36 4.13
N ASN A 131 -1.70 5.02 4.76
CA ASN A 131 -2.70 6.00 5.14
C ASN A 131 -2.97 6.03 6.64
N HIS A 132 -3.46 7.18 7.10
CA HIS A 132 -4.12 7.36 8.38
C HIS A 132 -5.55 7.84 8.15
N VAL A 133 -6.49 7.22 8.87
CA VAL A 133 -7.89 7.68 8.96
C VAL A 133 -8.28 7.68 10.43
N PRO A 134 -8.73 8.81 11.01
CA PRO A 134 -9.08 8.92 12.42
C PRO A 134 -10.12 7.89 12.88
N GLY A 135 -10.04 7.48 14.13
CA GLY A 135 -10.97 6.53 14.74
C GLY A 135 -10.83 5.12 14.15
N LYS A 136 -11.95 4.46 13.90
CA LYS A 136 -11.97 3.14 13.24
C LYS A 136 -11.92 3.25 11.71
N GLY A 137 -11.95 4.46 11.15
CA GLY A 137 -11.96 4.72 9.73
C GLY A 137 -13.06 3.92 9.02
N HIS A 138 -12.72 3.29 7.91
CA HIS A 138 -13.62 2.42 7.15
C HIS A 138 -14.03 1.13 7.88
N LEU A 139 -13.35 0.80 8.98
CA LEU A 139 -13.62 -0.39 9.80
C LEU A 139 -14.55 -0.09 11.00
N GLY A 140 -15.20 1.07 11.00
CA GLY A 140 -16.21 1.42 12.03
C GLY A 140 -17.37 0.43 12.04
N ALA A 141 -18.01 0.28 13.22
CA ALA A 141 -19.08 -0.69 13.43
C ALA A 141 -20.27 -0.54 12.46
N GLU A 142 -20.45 0.65 11.89
CA GLU A 142 -21.55 0.93 10.97
C GLU A 142 -21.18 0.75 9.50
N GLY A 143 -19.94 0.36 9.18
CA GLY A 143 -19.47 0.12 7.80
C GLY A 143 -19.60 1.34 6.88
N ARG A 144 -19.79 2.52 7.44
CA ARG A 144 -19.99 3.75 6.67
C ARG A 144 -18.66 4.31 6.18
N LEU A 145 -18.55 4.46 4.88
CA LEU A 145 -17.38 5.02 4.21
C LEU A 145 -17.59 6.51 3.96
N GLY A 146 -16.61 7.35 4.40
CA GLY A 146 -16.49 8.77 4.07
C GLY A 146 -17.41 9.74 4.80
N PRO A 147 -17.38 11.04 4.39
CA PRO A 147 -17.92 12.17 5.16
C PRO A 147 -19.41 12.20 5.38
N GLY A 148 -20.27 11.54 4.79
CA GLY A 148 -21.73 11.62 4.98
C GLY A 148 -22.34 10.33 5.45
N GLY A 149 -21.57 9.26 5.64
CA GLY A 149 -22.12 7.93 5.92
C GLY A 149 -22.92 7.35 4.75
N GLU A 150 -22.82 7.95 3.60
CA GLU A 150 -23.41 7.47 2.36
C GLU A 150 -22.58 6.35 1.77
N GLY A 151 -23.23 5.46 1.04
CA GLY A 151 -22.58 4.26 0.49
C GLY A 151 -21.44 4.58 -0.48
N PRO A 152 -20.54 3.61 -0.72
CA PRO A 152 -19.37 3.81 -1.58
C PRO A 152 -19.71 4.16 -3.02
N ALA A 153 -20.87 3.78 -3.52
CA ALA A 153 -21.27 4.00 -4.91
C ALA A 153 -21.33 5.47 -5.31
N ASP A 154 -21.72 6.34 -4.39
CA ASP A 154 -21.94 7.77 -4.71
C ASP A 154 -20.65 8.59 -4.71
N ARG A 155 -19.52 7.99 -4.28
CA ARG A 155 -18.24 8.69 -4.10
C ARG A 155 -17.19 8.33 -5.11
N TYR A 156 -17.27 7.14 -5.62
CA TYR A 156 -16.38 6.66 -6.67
C TYR A 156 -16.94 6.98 -8.06
N GLY A 157 -18.07 7.66 -8.11
CA GLY A 157 -18.58 8.32 -9.26
C GLY A 157 -17.54 9.25 -9.88
N GLU A 158 -17.70 10.20 -10.51
CA GLU A 158 -16.83 11.10 -11.24
C GLU A 158 -15.59 11.57 -10.45
N GLY A 159 -14.45 10.93 -10.61
CA GLY A 159 -13.15 11.36 -10.08
C GLY A 159 -12.67 10.66 -8.81
N GLY A 160 -13.34 9.60 -8.37
CA GLY A 160 -12.86 8.74 -7.28
C GLY A 160 -11.50 8.11 -7.56
N LEU A 161 -11.15 7.03 -6.91
CA LEU A 161 -9.84 6.32 -6.88
C LEU A 161 -9.02 6.24 -8.18
N THR A 162 -9.56 6.63 -9.30
CA THR A 162 -8.91 6.56 -10.62
C THR A 162 -8.25 7.87 -11.05
N GLY A 163 -8.00 8.82 -10.17
CA GLY A 163 -7.29 10.08 -10.46
C GLY A 163 -7.50 10.56 -11.89
N GLY A 164 -8.46 11.41 -12.09
CA GLY A 164 -8.90 12.05 -13.32
C GLY A 164 -8.17 11.76 -14.63
N ARG A 165 -8.73 10.92 -15.46
CA ARG A 165 -8.55 11.17 -16.90
C ARG A 165 -9.55 12.25 -17.28
N GLY A 166 -9.07 13.46 -17.41
CA GLY A 166 -9.82 14.48 -18.13
C GLY A 166 -10.23 13.91 -19.49
N ARG A 167 -11.52 13.79 -19.74
CA ARG A 167 -12.02 13.55 -21.09
C ARG A 167 -11.63 14.77 -21.92
N ARG A 168 -10.80 14.54 -22.92
CA ARG A 168 -10.75 15.42 -24.10
C ARG A 168 -11.86 15.05 -25.04
#